data_68563a31ff2e72e8387fc0a04f6d75a6
#
_entry.id   68563a31ff2e72e8387fc0a04f6d75a6
#
_cell.length_a   1.000
_cell.length_b   1.000
_cell.length_c   1.000
_cell.angle_alpha   90.00
_cell.angle_beta   90.00
_cell.angle_gamma   90.00
#
_symmetry.space_group_name_H-M   'P 1'
#
loop_
_entity.id
_entity.type
_entity.pdbx_description
1 polymer ?
#
loop_
_entity_poly.entity_id
_entity_poly.type
_entity_poly.pdbx_seq_one_letter_code
_entity_poly.pdbx_strand_id
1 'polypeptide(L)'
;MPAAMRPDDPRHTTLSSPDVDDHDGKVAYTIAGSPPLDSYARYQYAQGIENNNLMASTENYFLNEDAMQEGSPQGILETGEDAALPPLLIIQGTADMNIPMSMPHAFVESYRAAGGSVELEEYPDMPHNFILRVGKETGHALRVAKAFVAQQLTASTVATPAD
;
A
#
# COMPACT_ATOMS: atom_id res chain seq x y z
N MET A 1 0.74 1.53 -4.52
CA MET A 1 -0.38 2.20 -3.79
C MET A 1 -0.85 3.48 -4.49
N PRO A 2 -0.04 4.53 -4.75
CA PRO A 2 -0.56 5.76 -5.38
C PRO A 2 -1.35 5.52 -6.67
N ALA A 3 -0.85 4.69 -7.58
CA ALA A 3 -1.56 4.35 -8.82
C ALA A 3 -2.93 3.67 -8.59
N ALA A 4 -3.06 2.86 -7.52
CA ALA A 4 -4.33 2.23 -7.18
C ALA A 4 -5.33 3.21 -6.52
N MET A 5 -4.82 4.29 -5.91
CA MET A 5 -5.63 5.34 -5.29
C MET A 5 -5.98 6.46 -6.28
N ARG A 6 -5.17 6.65 -7.33
CA ARG A 6 -5.36 7.64 -8.41
C ARG A 6 -5.36 6.94 -9.77
N PRO A 7 -6.34 6.05 -10.06
CA PRO A 7 -6.34 5.25 -11.29
C PRO A 7 -6.42 6.10 -12.57
N ASP A 8 -7.05 7.28 -12.49
CA ASP A 8 -7.25 8.18 -13.63
C ASP A 8 -6.13 9.23 -13.75
N ASP A 9 -5.07 9.18 -12.90
CA ASP A 9 -3.96 10.13 -13.00
C ASP A 9 -3.16 9.89 -14.30
N PRO A 10 -3.00 10.93 -15.15
CA PRO A 10 -2.29 10.81 -16.43
C PRO A 10 -0.86 10.26 -16.29
N ARG A 11 -0.22 10.42 -15.16
CA ARG A 11 1.11 9.88 -14.88
C ARG A 11 1.14 8.35 -14.83
N HIS A 12 -0.01 7.72 -14.58
CA HIS A 12 -0.17 6.27 -14.51
C HIS A 12 -0.78 5.68 -15.79
N THR A 13 -1.28 6.52 -16.70
CA THR A 13 -2.01 6.12 -17.93
C THR A 13 -1.25 6.44 -19.22
N THR A 14 0.05 6.73 -19.16
CA THR A 14 0.87 7.17 -20.29
C THR A 14 1.09 6.12 -21.39
N LEU A 15 0.78 4.86 -21.15
CA LEU A 15 0.88 3.80 -22.14
C LEU A 15 -0.52 3.50 -22.70
N SER A 16 -0.92 4.21 -23.77
CA SER A 16 -2.09 3.81 -24.54
C SER A 16 -1.76 2.57 -25.36
N SER A 17 -2.50 1.48 -25.16
CA SER A 17 -2.48 0.32 -26.05
C SER A 17 -3.70 0.40 -26.96
N PRO A 18 -3.55 0.24 -28.29
CA PRO A 18 -4.69 0.30 -29.22
C PRO A 18 -5.75 -0.78 -28.95
N ASP A 19 -5.43 -1.80 -28.17
CA ASP A 19 -6.33 -2.91 -27.82
C ASP A 19 -6.97 -2.75 -26.42
N VAL A 20 -6.80 -1.58 -25.73
CA VAL A 20 -7.13 -1.40 -24.31
C VAL A 20 -7.92 -0.11 -24.05
N ASP A 21 -8.66 0.38 -25.04
CA ASP A 21 -9.44 1.64 -24.94
C ASP A 21 -10.58 1.60 -23.90
N ASP A 22 -10.81 0.46 -23.23
CA ASP A 22 -11.93 0.26 -22.31
C ASP A 22 -11.52 -0.14 -20.86
N HIS A 23 -10.25 0.02 -20.49
CA HIS A 23 -9.78 -0.28 -19.14
C HIS A 23 -9.52 0.99 -18.34
N ASP A 24 -10.24 1.13 -17.24
CA ASP A 24 -10.21 2.30 -16.37
C ASP A 24 -9.05 2.34 -15.36
N GLY A 25 -8.10 1.40 -15.43
CA GLY A 25 -6.95 1.32 -14.50
C GLY A 25 -7.29 0.99 -13.04
N LYS A 26 -8.58 0.85 -12.70
CA LYS A 26 -9.01 0.52 -11.34
C LYS A 26 -8.63 -0.90 -10.97
N VAL A 27 -8.19 -1.07 -9.73
CA VAL A 27 -7.86 -2.39 -9.17
C VAL A 27 -8.99 -2.86 -8.25
N ALA A 28 -9.31 -4.14 -8.32
CA ALA A 28 -10.38 -4.73 -7.51
C ALA A 28 -10.01 -4.81 -6.02
N TYR A 29 -8.74 -4.96 -5.70
CA TYR A 29 -8.18 -4.98 -4.35
C TYR A 29 -6.66 -4.79 -4.41
N THR A 30 -6.04 -4.56 -3.24
CA THR A 30 -4.58 -4.42 -3.11
C THR A 30 -4.07 -5.28 -1.96
N ILE A 31 -2.90 -5.92 -2.13
CA ILE A 31 -2.16 -6.61 -1.07
C ILE A 31 -0.77 -5.99 -0.99
N ALA A 32 -0.38 -5.53 0.18
CA ALA A 32 0.88 -4.83 0.40
C ALA A 32 1.68 -5.47 1.53
N GLY A 33 2.92 -5.86 1.25
CA GLY A 33 3.85 -6.40 2.24
C GLY A 33 4.92 -5.39 2.64
N SER A 34 4.99 -5.04 3.91
CA SER A 34 5.89 -4.01 4.46
C SER A 34 5.91 -2.71 3.62
N PRO A 35 4.74 -2.12 3.30
CA PRO A 35 4.67 -1.01 2.35
C PRO A 35 5.14 0.31 2.96
N PRO A 36 5.88 1.15 2.22
CA PRO A 36 6.13 2.54 2.59
C PRO A 36 4.86 3.38 2.31
N LEU A 37 3.96 3.42 3.28
CA LEU A 37 2.66 4.10 3.17
C LEU A 37 2.76 5.62 3.34
N ASP A 38 3.83 6.09 3.99
CA ASP A 38 4.21 7.49 4.11
C ASP A 38 5.70 7.65 3.81
N SER A 39 6.00 8.09 2.60
CA SER A 39 7.38 8.19 2.12
C SER A 39 8.15 9.32 2.83
N TYR A 40 7.48 10.43 3.15
CA TYR A 40 8.10 11.55 3.83
C TYR A 40 8.32 11.26 5.32
N ALA A 41 7.32 10.75 6.03
CA ALA A 41 7.50 10.36 7.42
C ALA A 41 8.56 9.24 7.57
N ARG A 42 8.63 8.31 6.61
CA ARG A 42 9.70 7.30 6.58
C ARG A 42 11.07 7.93 6.40
N TYR A 43 11.21 8.96 5.57
CA TYR A 43 12.45 9.70 5.38
C TYR A 43 12.87 10.43 6.67
N GLN A 44 11.95 11.13 7.32
CA GLN A 44 12.18 11.78 8.62
C GLN A 44 12.58 10.77 9.71
N TYR A 45 11.92 9.61 9.75
CA TYR A 45 12.28 8.52 10.64
C TYR A 45 13.72 8.04 10.38
N ALA A 46 14.11 7.84 9.12
CA ALA A 46 15.46 7.44 8.74
C ALA A 46 16.51 8.47 9.17
N GLN A 47 16.21 9.77 9.08
CA GLN A 47 17.04 10.84 9.62
C GLN A 47 17.19 10.74 11.13
N GLY A 48 16.08 10.54 11.85
CA GLY A 48 16.06 10.45 13.31
C GLY A 48 16.87 9.28 13.89
N ILE A 49 17.00 8.18 13.13
CA ILE A 49 17.83 7.02 13.50
C ILE A 49 19.18 6.96 12.80
N GLU A 50 19.56 8.02 12.10
CA GLU A 50 20.81 8.15 11.34
C GLU A 50 21.03 6.98 10.33
N ASN A 51 19.97 6.48 9.72
CA ASN A 51 20.04 5.39 8.72
C ASN A 51 20.29 5.95 7.32
N ASN A 52 21.57 6.17 7.00
CA ASN A 52 22.01 6.73 5.73
C ASN A 52 21.57 5.89 4.50
N ASN A 53 21.50 4.57 4.64
CA ASN A 53 21.07 3.71 3.52
C ASN A 53 19.57 3.90 3.21
N LEU A 54 18.74 4.04 4.25
CA LEU A 54 17.32 4.26 4.11
C LEU A 54 17.04 5.66 3.55
N MET A 55 17.78 6.67 3.99
CA MET A 55 17.73 8.04 3.47
C MET A 55 18.07 8.05 1.98
N ALA A 56 19.27 7.56 1.61
CA ALA A 56 19.72 7.51 0.23
C ALA A 56 18.78 6.72 -0.70
N SER A 57 18.18 5.62 -0.20
CA SER A 57 17.17 4.87 -0.95
C SER A 57 15.93 5.71 -1.26
N THR A 58 15.51 6.56 -0.33
CA THR A 58 14.35 7.43 -0.52
C THR A 58 14.70 8.59 -1.46
N GLU A 59 15.84 9.25 -1.26
CA GLU A 59 16.33 10.35 -2.11
C GLU A 59 16.60 9.92 -3.56
N ASN A 60 17.07 8.70 -3.78
CA ASN A 60 17.27 8.17 -5.13
C ASN A 60 15.94 7.87 -5.87
N TYR A 61 14.85 7.66 -5.13
CA TYR A 61 13.54 7.40 -5.72
C TYR A 61 12.73 8.70 -5.93
N PHE A 62 12.82 9.63 -4.98
CA PHE A 62 12.10 10.90 -5.03
C PHE A 62 13.07 12.05 -5.27
N LEU A 63 12.69 12.99 -6.15
CA LEU A 63 13.52 14.14 -6.51
C LEU A 63 13.73 15.12 -5.35
N ASN A 64 12.74 15.23 -4.45
CA ASN A 64 12.72 16.15 -3.32
C ASN A 64 11.63 15.74 -2.32
N GLU A 65 11.53 16.46 -1.20
CA GLU A 65 10.55 16.20 -0.15
C GLU A 65 9.09 16.40 -0.62
N ASP A 66 8.83 17.38 -1.48
CA ASP A 66 7.49 17.61 -2.04
C ASP A 66 7.04 16.39 -2.86
N ALA A 67 7.95 15.79 -3.63
CA ALA A 67 7.67 14.56 -4.36
C ALA A 67 7.46 13.35 -3.42
N MET A 68 8.14 13.31 -2.27
CA MET A 68 7.89 12.28 -1.25
C MET A 68 6.49 12.40 -0.66
N GLN A 69 6.03 13.61 -0.37
CA GLN A 69 4.68 13.87 0.17
C GLN A 69 3.62 13.56 -0.88
N GLU A 70 3.79 14.07 -2.09
CA GLU A 70 2.85 13.88 -3.20
C GLU A 70 2.70 12.40 -3.62
N GLY A 71 3.82 11.65 -3.60
CA GLY A 71 3.84 10.22 -3.88
C GLY A 71 3.48 9.33 -2.68
N SER A 72 3.10 9.91 -1.54
CA SER A 72 2.77 9.18 -0.31
C SER A 72 1.29 8.78 -0.29
N PRO A 73 0.96 7.47 -0.14
CA PRO A 73 -0.43 7.05 0.09
C PRO A 73 -1.10 7.74 1.29
N GLN A 74 -0.37 7.98 2.36
CA GLN A 74 -0.85 8.74 3.52
C GLN A 74 -1.17 10.18 3.15
N GLY A 75 -0.28 10.83 2.39
CA GLY A 75 -0.49 12.21 1.91
C GLY A 75 -1.74 12.35 1.05
N ILE A 76 -2.04 11.36 0.19
CA ILE A 76 -3.28 11.34 -0.60
C ILE A 76 -4.52 11.40 0.30
N LEU A 77 -4.54 10.65 1.40
CA LEU A 77 -5.66 10.66 2.35
C LEU A 77 -5.75 11.97 3.13
N GLU A 78 -4.62 12.56 3.48
CA GLU A 78 -4.55 13.82 4.26
C GLU A 78 -4.96 15.05 3.44
N THR A 79 -4.75 15.03 2.13
CA THR A 79 -5.22 16.12 1.24
C THR A 79 -6.74 16.14 1.09
N GLY A 80 -7.43 15.04 1.42
CA GLY A 80 -8.87 14.92 1.27
C GLY A 80 -9.32 14.90 -0.18
N GLU A 81 -8.43 14.55 -1.13
CA GLU A 81 -8.80 14.37 -2.52
C GLU A 81 -9.71 13.15 -2.71
N ASP A 82 -10.50 13.15 -3.78
CA ASP A 82 -11.36 12.02 -4.15
C ASP A 82 -10.49 10.87 -4.68
N ALA A 83 -10.02 10.03 -3.77
CA ALA A 83 -9.16 8.90 -4.07
C ALA A 83 -9.94 7.59 -4.14
N ALA A 84 -9.57 6.70 -5.06
CA ALA A 84 -10.07 5.34 -5.04
C ALA A 84 -9.51 4.59 -3.82
N LEU A 85 -10.39 3.88 -3.09
CA LEU A 85 -10.05 3.15 -1.88
C LEU A 85 -10.38 1.66 -2.04
N PRO A 86 -9.63 0.91 -2.89
CA PRO A 86 -9.89 -0.51 -3.07
C PRO A 86 -9.66 -1.29 -1.77
N PRO A 87 -10.41 -2.38 -1.51
CA PRO A 87 -10.12 -3.25 -0.39
C PRO A 87 -8.62 -3.57 -0.28
N LEU A 88 -8.05 -3.41 0.90
CA LEU A 88 -6.61 -3.47 1.11
C LEU A 88 -6.26 -4.46 2.22
N LEU A 89 -5.29 -5.33 1.96
CA LEU A 89 -4.60 -6.13 2.97
C LEU A 89 -3.17 -5.63 3.13
N ILE A 90 -2.79 -5.26 4.36
CA ILE A 90 -1.41 -4.93 4.74
C ILE A 90 -0.84 -6.08 5.57
N ILE A 91 0.33 -6.59 5.19
CA ILE A 91 1.10 -7.62 5.90
C ILE A 91 2.35 -6.96 6.45
N GLN A 92 2.49 -6.86 7.78
CA GLN A 92 3.55 -6.09 8.43
C GLN A 92 4.23 -6.85 9.54
N GLY A 93 5.56 -6.87 9.54
CA GLY A 93 6.35 -7.39 10.66
C GLY A 93 6.51 -6.34 11.76
N THR A 94 6.33 -6.72 13.03
CA THR A 94 6.40 -5.76 14.15
C THR A 94 7.81 -5.33 14.51
N ALA A 95 8.84 -6.09 14.10
CA ALA A 95 10.26 -5.74 14.25
C ALA A 95 10.85 -5.09 12.98
N ASP A 96 9.99 -4.50 12.15
CA ASP A 96 10.41 -3.80 10.93
C ASP A 96 11.09 -2.46 11.29
N MET A 97 12.40 -2.39 11.03
CA MET A 97 13.21 -1.20 11.28
C MET A 97 13.20 -0.19 10.11
N ASN A 98 12.55 -0.54 8.99
CA ASN A 98 12.42 0.37 7.85
C ASN A 98 11.06 1.07 7.82
N ILE A 99 10.03 0.38 8.35
CA ILE A 99 8.65 0.86 8.44
C ILE A 99 8.17 0.60 9.87
N PRO A 100 8.37 1.56 10.79
CA PRO A 100 7.92 1.40 12.18
C PRO A 100 6.39 1.29 12.24
N MET A 101 5.87 0.50 13.19
CA MET A 101 4.45 0.16 13.30
C MET A 101 3.50 1.36 13.43
N SER A 102 4.01 2.51 13.88
CA SER A 102 3.22 3.75 13.90
C SER A 102 2.72 4.18 12.53
N MET A 103 3.48 3.90 11.45
CA MET A 103 3.09 4.28 10.08
C MET A 103 1.92 3.45 9.55
N PRO A 104 1.96 2.10 9.52
CA PRO A 104 0.80 1.33 9.08
C PRO A 104 -0.43 1.54 9.98
N HIS A 105 -0.28 1.78 11.29
CA HIS A 105 -1.40 2.10 12.17
C HIS A 105 -2.07 3.43 11.77
N ALA A 106 -1.29 4.52 11.62
CA ALA A 106 -1.82 5.82 11.20
C ALA A 106 -2.52 5.72 9.84
N PHE A 107 -1.91 5.01 8.89
CA PHE A 107 -2.50 4.81 7.57
C PHE A 107 -3.83 4.05 7.63
N VAL A 108 -3.91 2.99 8.43
CA VAL A 108 -5.16 2.22 8.62
C VAL A 108 -6.27 3.08 9.18
N GLU A 109 -5.96 3.94 10.17
CA GLU A 109 -6.92 4.90 10.72
C GLU A 109 -7.41 5.88 9.66
N SER A 110 -6.51 6.50 8.91
CA SER A 110 -6.83 7.44 7.83
C SER A 110 -7.63 6.77 6.70
N TYR A 111 -7.24 5.56 6.29
CA TYR A 111 -7.91 4.81 5.23
C TYR A 111 -9.35 4.47 5.59
N ARG A 112 -9.58 4.02 6.83
CA ARG A 112 -10.93 3.75 7.37
C ARG A 112 -11.75 5.02 7.53
N ALA A 113 -11.14 6.09 8.00
CA ALA A 113 -11.82 7.40 8.13
C ALA A 113 -12.28 7.95 6.78
N ALA A 114 -11.52 7.68 5.71
CA ALA A 114 -11.89 8.00 4.33
C ALA A 114 -12.94 7.03 3.72
N GLY A 115 -13.40 6.02 4.46
CA GLY A 115 -14.41 5.05 4.02
C GLY A 115 -13.85 3.80 3.36
N GLY A 116 -12.53 3.62 3.31
CA GLY A 116 -11.89 2.44 2.75
C GLY A 116 -11.94 1.23 3.68
N SER A 117 -11.95 0.03 3.08
CA SER A 117 -11.83 -1.24 3.80
C SER A 117 -10.38 -1.68 3.84
N VAL A 118 -9.81 -1.86 5.04
CA VAL A 118 -8.41 -2.29 5.22
C VAL A 118 -8.27 -3.29 6.35
N GLU A 119 -7.53 -4.37 6.08
CA GLU A 119 -7.05 -5.36 7.03
C GLU A 119 -5.56 -5.16 7.26
N LEU A 120 -5.13 -5.15 8.53
CA LEU A 120 -3.72 -5.13 8.92
C LEU A 120 -3.39 -6.42 9.64
N GLU A 121 -2.53 -7.22 9.02
CA GLU A 121 -2.04 -8.48 9.57
C GLU A 121 -0.63 -8.27 10.11
N GLU A 122 -0.50 -8.32 11.43
CA GLU A 122 0.75 -8.08 12.14
C GLU A 122 1.46 -9.38 12.49
N TYR A 123 2.77 -9.44 12.24
CA TYR A 123 3.61 -10.60 12.51
C TYR A 123 4.61 -10.26 13.61
N PRO A 124 4.41 -10.77 14.85
CA PRO A 124 5.30 -10.52 15.97
C PRO A 124 6.74 -10.87 15.65
N ASP A 125 7.66 -9.96 16.01
CA ASP A 125 9.11 -10.10 15.88
C ASP A 125 9.63 -10.31 14.43
N MET A 126 8.78 -10.18 13.42
CA MET A 126 9.23 -10.30 12.04
C MET A 126 9.82 -8.99 11.52
N PRO A 127 11.01 -9.08 10.84
CA PRO A 127 11.68 -7.92 10.27
C PRO A 127 11.07 -7.49 8.93
N HIS A 128 11.57 -6.38 8.40
CA HIS A 128 11.25 -5.90 7.06
C HIS A 128 11.42 -7.00 5.99
N ASN A 129 10.45 -7.10 5.08
CA ASN A 129 10.47 -8.09 3.98
C ASN A 129 10.58 -9.56 4.43
N PHE A 130 10.12 -9.90 5.65
CA PHE A 130 10.12 -11.30 6.10
C PHE A 130 9.37 -12.23 5.12
N ILE A 131 8.37 -11.72 4.43
CA ILE A 131 7.56 -12.46 3.45
C ILE A 131 8.37 -12.98 2.24
N LEU A 132 9.56 -12.44 1.99
CA LEU A 132 10.48 -12.89 0.93
C LEU A 132 11.35 -14.08 1.38
N ARG A 133 11.23 -14.52 2.62
CA ARG A 133 12.01 -15.63 3.18
C ARG A 133 11.11 -16.84 3.42
N VAL A 134 11.65 -18.03 3.22
CA VAL A 134 10.92 -19.27 3.55
C VAL A 134 10.81 -19.39 5.07
N GLY A 135 9.57 -19.54 5.58
CA GLY A 135 9.31 -19.65 7.01
C GLY A 135 7.85 -19.92 7.32
N LYS A 136 7.59 -20.20 8.61
CA LYS A 136 6.23 -20.48 9.10
C LYS A 136 5.34 -19.24 8.98
N GLU A 137 5.87 -18.08 9.30
CA GLU A 137 5.18 -16.79 9.26
C GLU A 137 4.85 -16.40 7.81
N THR A 138 5.80 -16.59 6.89
CA THR A 138 5.56 -16.41 5.45
C THR A 138 4.49 -17.37 4.93
N GLY A 139 4.54 -18.63 5.36
CA GLY A 139 3.51 -19.61 5.02
C GLY A 139 2.12 -19.22 5.55
N HIS A 140 2.05 -18.59 6.72
CA HIS A 140 0.81 -18.03 7.26
C HIS A 140 0.35 -16.82 6.44
N ALA A 141 1.23 -15.85 6.18
CA ALA A 141 0.93 -14.67 5.39
C ALA A 141 0.37 -15.01 3.99
N LEU A 142 0.93 -16.02 3.35
CA LEU A 142 0.42 -16.51 2.06
C LEU A 142 -0.99 -17.11 2.17
N ARG A 143 -1.33 -17.78 3.27
CA ARG A 143 -2.70 -18.30 3.49
C ARG A 143 -3.68 -17.16 3.73
N VAL A 144 -3.31 -16.16 4.53
CA VAL A 144 -4.12 -14.94 4.75
C VAL A 144 -4.36 -14.22 3.44
N ALA A 145 -3.30 -13.98 2.64
CA ALA A 145 -3.43 -13.34 1.34
C ALA A 145 -4.36 -14.12 0.39
N LYS A 146 -4.27 -15.45 0.34
CA LYS A 146 -5.17 -16.28 -0.47
C LYS A 146 -6.63 -16.20 0.01
N ALA A 147 -6.86 -16.19 1.33
CA ALA A 147 -8.20 -16.04 1.90
C ALA A 147 -8.80 -14.68 1.55
N PHE A 148 -8.01 -13.61 1.68
CA PHE A 148 -8.40 -12.26 1.27
C PHE A 148 -8.80 -12.20 -0.21
N VAL A 149 -7.98 -12.76 -1.10
CA VAL A 149 -8.32 -12.83 -2.54
C VAL A 149 -9.63 -13.54 -2.78
N ALA A 150 -9.83 -14.72 -2.15
CA ALA A 150 -11.07 -15.49 -2.30
C ALA A 150 -12.31 -14.72 -1.83
N GLN A 151 -12.18 -13.96 -0.74
CA GLN A 151 -13.24 -13.08 -0.23
C GLN A 151 -13.58 -11.98 -1.23
N GLN A 152 -12.59 -11.29 -1.80
CA GLN A 152 -12.82 -10.21 -2.76
C GLN A 152 -13.46 -10.72 -4.06
N LEU A 153 -13.05 -11.88 -4.57
CA LEU A 153 -13.63 -12.49 -5.75
C LEU A 153 -15.10 -12.87 -5.52
N THR A 154 -15.43 -13.37 -4.31
CA THR A 154 -16.82 -13.72 -3.97
C THR A 154 -17.69 -12.46 -3.86
N ALA A 155 -17.17 -11.37 -3.26
CA ALA A 155 -17.90 -10.12 -3.16
C ALA A 155 -18.21 -9.51 -4.54
N SER A 156 -17.23 -9.58 -5.46
CA SER A 156 -17.39 -9.07 -6.83
C SER A 156 -18.47 -9.83 -7.62
N THR A 157 -18.61 -11.15 -7.43
CA THR A 157 -19.63 -11.97 -8.13
C THR A 157 -21.05 -11.71 -7.63
N VAL A 158 -21.23 -11.29 -6.38
CA VAL A 158 -22.54 -10.95 -5.80
C VAL A 158 -23.01 -9.55 -6.22
N ALA A 159 -22.08 -8.66 -6.55
CA ALA A 159 -22.38 -7.28 -6.93
C ALA A 159 -22.85 -7.13 -8.40
N THR A 160 -22.73 -8.18 -9.24
CA THR A 160 -23.24 -8.17 -10.62
C THR A 160 -24.65 -8.79 -10.60
N PRO A 161 -25.75 -7.99 -10.75
CA PRO A 161 -27.09 -8.56 -10.93
C PRO A 161 -27.10 -9.38 -12.22
N ALA A 162 -27.70 -10.56 -12.18
CA ALA A 162 -28.05 -11.28 -13.42
C ALA A 162 -29.07 -10.44 -14.18
N ASP A 163 -28.72 -10.02 -15.38
CA ASP A 163 -29.66 -9.45 -16.37
C ASP A 163 -30.69 -10.46 -16.82
#